data_25a2f1d5e448ee17cabc4dd4e0b3e84d
#
_entry.id   25a2f1d5e448ee17cabc4dd4e0b3e84d
#
_cell.length_a   1.000
_cell.length_b   1.000
_cell.length_c   1.000
_cell.angle_alpha   90.00
_cell.angle_beta   90.00
_cell.angle_gamma   90.00
#
_symmetry.space_group_name_H-M   'P 1'
#
loop_
_entity.id
_entity.type
_entity.pdbx_description
1 polymer ?
#
loop_
_entity_poly.entity_id
_entity_poly.type
_entity_poly.pdbx_seq_one_letter_code
_entity_poly.pdbx_strand_id
1 'polypeptide(L)'
;RPQDHISCASGGGDGGSISLSPGQSRNLTVLTSGEASPAVLLQSIGGGGGQAGTVIAKAKASSTEASLGGGGGDAGAVQVSLGNLQIQTTGNNSNGLTLQSIGGGGGAVSHTINNQQGGVVSLALAIGSSGGDGGDGNNLNVSNDGGRIFTSGAASTALMLQSIGGGGGLTNTVAGVTEGSLVQLSGSIGG
;
A
#
# COMPACT_ATOMS: atom_id res chain seq x y z
N ARG A 1 27.06 -13.82 26.22
CA ARG A 1 25.91 -12.99 26.51
C ARG A 1 24.91 -13.18 25.38
N PRO A 2 23.63 -13.39 25.68
CA PRO A 2 22.61 -13.34 24.65
C PRO A 2 22.65 -11.97 24.01
N GLN A 3 22.54 -11.91 22.69
CA GLN A 3 22.41 -10.65 21.96
C GLN A 3 20.94 -10.52 21.51
N ASP A 4 20.29 -9.53 22.06
CA ASP A 4 18.96 -9.14 21.62
C ASP A 4 19.10 -8.14 20.46
N HIS A 5 18.48 -8.42 19.36
CA HIS A 5 18.48 -7.54 18.19
C HIS A 5 17.05 -7.16 17.81
N ILE A 6 16.82 -5.88 17.71
CA ILE A 6 15.53 -5.34 17.26
C ILE A 6 15.75 -4.58 15.96
N SER A 7 15.01 -4.95 14.92
CA SER A 7 15.01 -4.26 13.63
C SER A 7 13.61 -3.76 13.32
N CYS A 8 13.49 -2.48 13.04
CA CYS A 8 12.22 -1.84 12.69
C CYS A 8 12.34 -1.14 11.34
N ALA A 9 11.34 -1.28 10.50
CA ALA A 9 11.18 -0.48 9.30
C ALA A 9 10.20 0.66 9.54
N SER A 10 10.40 1.77 8.86
CA SER A 10 9.45 2.89 8.89
C SER A 10 8.20 2.58 8.07
N GLY A 11 7.08 3.16 8.47
CA GLY A 11 5.86 3.15 7.69
C GLY A 11 5.96 3.99 6.42
N GLY A 12 5.05 3.75 5.48
CA GLY A 12 4.83 4.61 4.33
C GLY A 12 4.20 5.95 4.75
N GLY A 13 4.44 6.99 3.99
CA GLY A 13 3.79 8.28 4.19
C GLY A 13 2.35 8.28 3.65
N ASP A 14 1.49 9.08 4.26
CA ASP A 14 0.11 9.22 3.83
C ASP A 14 -0.01 9.99 2.51
N GLY A 15 -1.01 9.66 1.71
CA GLY A 15 -1.42 10.41 0.55
C GLY A 15 -2.12 11.72 0.93
N GLY A 16 -1.82 12.80 0.24
CA GLY A 16 -2.48 14.08 0.46
C GLY A 16 -3.93 14.09 -0.01
N SER A 17 -4.80 14.84 0.66
CA SER A 17 -6.17 15.05 0.20
C SER A 17 -6.20 15.92 -1.06
N ILE A 18 -7.12 15.61 -1.97
CA ILE A 18 -7.33 16.34 -3.22
C ILE A 18 -8.71 16.99 -3.20
N SER A 19 -8.76 18.28 -3.49
CA SER A 19 -10.01 18.99 -3.66
C SER A 19 -10.03 19.74 -4.98
N LEU A 20 -10.99 19.42 -5.83
CA LEU A 20 -11.27 20.13 -7.06
C LEU A 20 -12.54 20.98 -6.87
N SER A 21 -12.33 22.26 -6.63
CA SER A 21 -13.42 23.22 -6.44
C SER A 21 -13.06 24.50 -7.20
N PRO A 22 -13.33 24.57 -8.50
CA PRO A 22 -13.03 25.77 -9.25
C PRO A 22 -13.87 26.94 -8.72
N GLY A 23 -13.20 28.05 -8.47
CA GLY A 23 -13.69 29.29 -7.86
C GLY A 23 -15.08 29.76 -8.26
N GLN A 24 -15.23 31.02 -8.59
CA GLN A 24 -16.56 31.65 -8.80
C GLN A 24 -17.37 31.09 -9.99
N SER A 25 -16.76 30.49 -10.99
CA SER A 25 -17.49 29.95 -12.16
C SER A 25 -18.02 28.53 -11.99
N ARG A 26 -17.49 27.77 -11.06
CA ARG A 26 -17.90 26.36 -10.76
C ARG A 26 -18.15 25.45 -11.98
N ASN A 27 -17.71 25.87 -13.17
CA ASN A 27 -17.92 25.11 -14.40
C ASN A 27 -16.58 24.48 -14.84
N LEU A 28 -16.63 23.21 -15.20
CA LEU A 28 -15.49 22.49 -15.77
C LEU A 28 -15.94 21.83 -17.08
N THR A 29 -15.26 22.17 -18.18
CA THR A 29 -15.48 21.53 -19.48
C THR A 29 -14.20 20.85 -19.92
N VAL A 30 -14.25 19.53 -20.16
CA VAL A 30 -13.12 18.74 -20.65
C VAL A 30 -13.57 17.87 -21.82
N LEU A 31 -12.87 18.00 -22.94
CA LEU A 31 -13.13 17.25 -24.17
C LEU A 31 -11.86 16.50 -24.58
N THR A 32 -11.93 15.20 -24.73
CA THR A 32 -10.83 14.38 -25.23
C THR A 32 -11.28 13.46 -26.35
N SER A 33 -10.42 13.23 -27.34
CA SER A 33 -10.72 12.39 -28.50
C SER A 33 -9.66 11.32 -28.80
N GLY A 34 -8.52 11.37 -28.11
CA GLY A 34 -7.44 10.39 -28.27
C GLY A 34 -7.76 9.04 -27.65
N GLU A 35 -7.17 7.99 -28.17
CA GLU A 35 -7.16 6.68 -27.52
C GLU A 35 -6.36 6.76 -26.19
N ALA A 36 -6.82 6.04 -25.16
CA ALA A 36 -6.23 6.06 -23.81
C ALA A 36 -6.04 7.49 -23.23
N SER A 37 -7.00 8.38 -23.52
CA SER A 37 -6.96 9.79 -23.14
C SER A 37 -8.10 10.11 -22.16
N PRO A 38 -7.96 9.74 -20.86
CA PRO A 38 -8.97 10.07 -19.86
C PRO A 38 -9.10 11.58 -19.69
N ALA A 39 -10.31 12.05 -19.38
CA ALA A 39 -10.56 13.49 -19.26
C ALA A 39 -10.06 14.05 -17.92
N VAL A 40 -10.43 13.41 -16.80
CA VAL A 40 -10.03 13.84 -15.46
C VAL A 40 -9.66 12.63 -14.63
N LEU A 41 -8.47 12.65 -14.04
CA LEU A 41 -7.98 11.64 -13.12
C LEU A 41 -7.46 12.31 -11.85
N LEU A 42 -8.06 11.99 -10.71
CA LEU A 42 -7.63 12.45 -9.39
C LEU A 42 -7.29 11.23 -8.54
N GLN A 43 -6.03 11.15 -8.10
CA GLN A 43 -5.53 10.00 -7.33
C GLN A 43 -4.82 10.44 -6.06
N SER A 44 -5.23 9.91 -4.94
CA SER A 44 -4.46 9.96 -3.69
C SER A 44 -4.00 8.55 -3.36
N ILE A 45 -2.71 8.38 -3.18
CA ILE A 45 -2.08 7.08 -2.97
C ILE A 45 -1.17 7.14 -1.74
N GLY A 46 -1.42 6.26 -0.79
CA GLY A 46 -0.55 6.07 0.37
C GLY A 46 0.74 5.35 -0.01
N GLY A 47 1.83 5.68 0.67
CA GLY A 47 3.13 5.05 0.46
C GLY A 47 3.17 3.61 0.98
N GLY A 48 3.92 2.73 0.34
CA GLY A 48 4.14 1.39 0.83
C GLY A 48 5.00 1.36 2.10
N GLY A 49 4.79 0.36 2.95
CA GLY A 49 5.61 0.15 4.15
C GLY A 49 7.04 -0.29 3.83
N GLY A 50 7.95 0.01 4.74
CA GLY A 50 9.37 -0.34 4.60
C GLY A 50 9.66 -1.81 4.86
N GLN A 51 10.87 -2.22 4.52
CA GLN A 51 11.34 -3.59 4.75
C GLN A 51 12.28 -3.65 5.96
N ALA A 52 12.08 -4.65 6.81
CA ALA A 52 13.01 -5.01 7.87
C ALA A 52 13.52 -6.42 7.64
N GLY A 53 14.76 -6.66 8.04
CA GLY A 53 15.35 -7.98 7.88
C GLY A 53 16.48 -8.22 8.87
N THR A 54 16.67 -9.48 9.24
CA THR A 54 17.73 -9.90 10.13
C THR A 54 18.45 -11.12 9.57
N VAL A 55 19.77 -11.12 9.69
CA VAL A 55 20.60 -12.25 9.29
C VAL A 55 21.37 -12.76 10.52
N ILE A 56 21.10 -13.98 10.94
CA ILE A 56 21.87 -14.67 11.96
C ILE A 56 22.88 -15.59 11.27
N ALA A 57 24.13 -15.21 11.27
CA ALA A 57 25.18 -15.97 10.60
C ALA A 57 25.85 -17.04 11.49
N LYS A 58 25.90 -16.85 12.82
CA LYS A 58 26.55 -17.76 13.77
C LYS A 58 25.92 -17.63 15.16
N ALA A 59 25.07 -18.55 15.54
CA ALA A 59 24.50 -18.57 16.89
C ALA A 59 25.19 -19.64 17.75
N LYS A 60 25.80 -19.25 18.88
CA LYS A 60 26.31 -20.16 19.91
C LYS A 60 25.41 -20.25 21.15
N ALA A 61 24.38 -19.42 21.23
CA ALA A 61 23.47 -19.31 22.37
C ALA A 61 22.05 -18.89 21.89
N SER A 62 21.07 -18.98 22.78
CA SER A 62 19.74 -18.45 22.48
C SER A 62 19.84 -16.95 22.21
N SER A 63 19.33 -16.52 21.07
CA SER A 63 19.16 -15.11 20.72
C SER A 63 17.68 -14.82 20.54
N THR A 64 17.22 -13.68 21.05
CA THR A 64 15.87 -13.18 20.84
C THR A 64 15.94 -12.08 19.80
N GLU A 65 15.16 -12.20 18.75
CA GLU A 65 15.09 -11.19 17.71
C GLU A 65 13.64 -10.81 17.42
N ALA A 66 13.43 -9.55 17.27
CA ALA A 66 12.16 -8.99 16.84
C ALA A 66 12.38 -8.12 15.61
N SER A 67 11.56 -8.30 14.61
CA SER A 67 11.54 -7.43 13.43
C SER A 67 10.11 -7.02 13.12
N LEU A 68 9.93 -5.74 12.84
CA LEU A 68 8.64 -5.18 12.44
C LEU A 68 8.75 -4.56 11.05
N GLY A 69 7.91 -5.00 10.15
CA GLY A 69 7.69 -4.31 8.88
C GLY A 69 6.95 -2.98 9.11
N GLY A 70 7.25 -1.97 8.34
CA GLY A 70 6.54 -0.70 8.39
C GLY A 70 5.13 -0.84 7.79
N GLY A 71 4.12 -0.20 8.39
CA GLY A 71 2.78 -0.13 7.83
C GLY A 71 2.74 0.67 6.53
N GLY A 72 1.73 0.43 5.69
CA GLY A 72 1.41 1.29 4.56
C GLY A 72 0.81 2.61 5.04
N GLY A 73 1.03 3.70 4.31
CA GLY A 73 0.38 4.98 4.57
C GLY A 73 -1.06 5.00 4.06
N ASP A 74 -1.91 5.76 4.72
CA ASP A 74 -3.28 5.97 4.30
C ASP A 74 -3.37 6.85 3.05
N ALA A 75 -4.40 6.66 2.25
CA ALA A 75 -4.70 7.61 1.19
C ALA A 75 -5.49 8.80 1.74
N GLY A 76 -5.35 9.96 1.09
CA GLY A 76 -6.16 11.14 1.39
C GLY A 76 -7.54 11.09 0.73
N ALA A 77 -8.46 11.87 1.27
CA ALA A 77 -9.78 12.03 0.68
C ALA A 77 -9.71 12.77 -0.67
N VAL A 78 -10.57 12.38 -1.62
CA VAL A 78 -10.69 13.06 -2.92
C VAL A 78 -12.09 13.65 -3.06
N GLN A 79 -12.16 14.96 -3.24
CA GLN A 79 -13.41 15.69 -3.32
C GLN A 79 -13.50 16.49 -4.62
N VAL A 80 -14.64 16.43 -5.26
CA VAL A 80 -14.99 17.23 -6.43
C VAL A 80 -16.32 17.96 -6.15
N SER A 81 -16.29 19.28 -6.20
CA SER A 81 -17.50 20.11 -5.98
C SER A 81 -17.62 21.13 -7.11
N LEU A 82 -18.53 20.89 -8.03
CA LEU A 82 -18.71 21.66 -9.25
C LEU A 82 -20.16 22.13 -9.40
N GLY A 83 -20.38 23.29 -10.01
CA GLY A 83 -21.71 23.76 -10.38
C GLY A 83 -22.20 23.14 -11.69
N ASN A 84 -21.28 23.00 -12.67
CA ASN A 84 -21.62 22.37 -13.95
C ASN A 84 -20.40 21.64 -14.49
N LEU A 85 -20.54 20.32 -14.67
CA LEU A 85 -19.47 19.44 -15.16
C LEU A 85 -19.83 18.93 -16.56
N GLN A 86 -19.06 19.36 -17.56
CA GLN A 86 -19.20 18.90 -18.94
C GLN A 86 -17.95 18.10 -19.33
N ILE A 87 -18.06 16.79 -19.36
CA ILE A 87 -16.98 15.91 -19.79
C ILE A 87 -17.45 15.13 -21.01
N GLN A 88 -16.63 15.10 -22.05
CA GLN A 88 -16.83 14.24 -23.20
C GLN A 88 -15.53 13.57 -23.61
N THR A 89 -15.55 12.24 -23.71
CA THR A 89 -14.45 11.44 -24.29
C THR A 89 -14.99 10.61 -25.43
N THR A 90 -14.23 10.52 -26.54
CA THR A 90 -14.63 9.74 -27.72
C THR A 90 -13.64 8.63 -28.08
N GLY A 91 -12.44 8.63 -27.50
CA GLY A 91 -11.44 7.59 -27.71
C GLY A 91 -11.72 6.32 -26.93
N ASN A 92 -11.20 5.19 -27.40
CA ASN A 92 -11.24 3.93 -26.67
C ASN A 92 -10.33 4.00 -25.42
N ASN A 93 -10.68 3.27 -24.36
CA ASN A 93 -9.96 3.26 -23.09
C ASN A 93 -9.81 4.67 -22.47
N SER A 94 -10.79 5.54 -22.69
CA SER A 94 -10.76 6.97 -22.32
C SER A 94 -11.87 7.28 -21.34
N ASN A 95 -11.57 7.13 -20.04
CA ASN A 95 -12.54 7.39 -18.98
C ASN A 95 -12.88 8.89 -18.87
N GLY A 96 -14.10 9.19 -18.43
CA GLY A 96 -14.54 10.54 -18.17
C GLY A 96 -13.94 11.11 -16.89
N LEU A 97 -14.52 10.83 -15.75
CA LEU A 97 -14.05 11.25 -14.43
C LEU A 97 -13.64 10.03 -13.60
N THR A 98 -12.39 9.99 -13.17
CA THR A 98 -11.88 8.93 -12.28
C THR A 98 -11.35 9.54 -10.99
N LEU A 99 -11.88 9.10 -9.85
CA LEU A 99 -11.37 9.42 -8.52
C LEU A 99 -10.88 8.15 -7.86
N GLN A 100 -9.67 8.20 -7.32
CA GLN A 100 -9.08 7.05 -6.62
C GLN A 100 -8.42 7.49 -5.31
N SER A 101 -8.73 6.75 -4.24
CA SER A 101 -8.06 6.84 -2.96
C SER A 101 -7.55 5.44 -2.61
N ILE A 102 -6.23 5.27 -2.65
CA ILE A 102 -5.60 3.95 -2.57
C ILE A 102 -4.59 3.93 -1.42
N GLY A 103 -4.87 3.13 -0.39
CA GLY A 103 -3.94 2.88 0.70
C GLY A 103 -2.67 2.16 0.25
N GLY A 104 -1.56 2.45 0.88
CA GLY A 104 -0.28 1.80 0.61
C GLY A 104 -0.23 0.37 1.13
N GLY A 105 0.52 -0.49 0.48
CA GLY A 105 0.74 -1.85 0.95
C GLY A 105 1.63 -1.90 2.20
N GLY A 106 1.41 -2.87 3.08
CA GLY A 106 2.29 -3.12 4.21
C GLY A 106 3.70 -3.53 3.78
N GLY A 107 4.67 -3.35 4.68
CA GLY A 107 6.07 -3.67 4.44
C GLY A 107 6.36 -5.16 4.54
N ALA A 108 7.59 -5.54 4.28
CA ALA A 108 8.03 -6.91 4.34
C ALA A 108 9.04 -7.13 5.49
N VAL A 109 9.00 -8.33 6.05
CA VAL A 109 9.99 -8.81 7.01
C VAL A 109 10.68 -10.06 6.47
N SER A 110 11.99 -10.06 6.49
CA SER A 110 12.78 -11.22 6.08
C SER A 110 13.76 -11.64 7.16
N HIS A 111 13.69 -12.89 7.59
CA HIS A 111 14.65 -13.49 8.50
C HIS A 111 15.47 -14.55 7.79
N THR A 112 16.78 -14.47 7.91
CA THR A 112 17.68 -15.52 7.42
C THR A 112 18.49 -16.06 8.58
N ILE A 113 18.32 -17.34 8.86
CA ILE A 113 19.07 -18.06 9.90
C ILE A 113 20.06 -18.99 9.21
N ASN A 114 21.33 -18.79 9.46
CA ASN A 114 22.39 -19.67 8.92
C ASN A 114 23.22 -20.21 10.09
N ASN A 115 22.83 -21.36 10.66
CA ASN A 115 23.55 -22.00 11.75
C ASN A 115 24.43 -23.13 11.22
N GLN A 116 25.71 -22.84 11.01
CA GLN A 116 26.68 -23.78 10.50
C GLN A 116 27.61 -24.41 11.59
N GLN A 117 27.38 -24.13 12.85
CA GLN A 117 28.27 -24.57 13.92
C GLN A 117 27.67 -25.57 14.93
N GLY A 118 26.47 -26.06 14.67
CA GLY A 118 25.72 -26.87 15.62
C GLY A 118 25.36 -26.09 16.90
N GLY A 119 24.21 -26.33 17.43
CA GLY A 119 23.68 -25.62 18.60
C GLY A 119 22.17 -25.45 18.53
N VAL A 120 21.59 -25.02 19.64
CA VAL A 120 20.15 -24.72 19.71
C VAL A 120 19.97 -23.25 19.43
N VAL A 121 19.24 -22.91 18.34
CA VAL A 121 18.78 -21.58 18.08
C VAL A 121 17.30 -21.53 18.44
N SER A 122 16.97 -20.81 19.50
CA SER A 122 15.59 -20.52 19.86
C SER A 122 15.24 -19.15 19.31
N LEU A 123 14.47 -19.11 18.25
CA LEU A 123 13.92 -17.88 17.70
C LEU A 123 12.54 -17.65 18.30
N ALA A 124 12.45 -16.77 19.27
CA ALA A 124 11.16 -16.23 19.67
C ALA A 124 10.80 -15.12 18.69
N LEU A 125 10.05 -15.44 17.65
CA LEU A 125 9.44 -14.39 16.82
C LEU A 125 8.41 -13.67 17.66
N ALA A 126 8.75 -12.48 18.06
CA ALA A 126 7.79 -11.62 18.70
C ALA A 126 6.66 -11.30 17.73
N ILE A 127 5.49 -11.36 18.26
CA ILE A 127 4.24 -10.90 17.69
C ILE A 127 4.46 -9.55 17.00
N GLY A 128 4.11 -9.45 15.73
CA GLY A 128 4.34 -8.24 14.94
C GLY A 128 5.44 -8.37 13.89
N SER A 129 6.03 -9.55 13.72
CA SER A 129 6.81 -9.87 12.53
C SER A 129 5.94 -10.15 11.31
N SER A 130 4.63 -9.92 11.40
CA SER A 130 3.81 -9.70 10.23
C SER A 130 4.40 -8.53 9.45
N GLY A 131 4.44 -8.59 8.15
CA GLY A 131 4.62 -7.40 7.35
C GLY A 131 3.67 -6.31 7.88
N GLY A 132 4.04 -5.05 7.82
CA GLY A 132 3.21 -3.99 8.36
C GLY A 132 1.79 -4.00 7.79
N ASP A 133 0.86 -3.43 8.52
CA ASP A 133 -0.51 -3.27 8.06
C ASP A 133 -0.56 -2.46 6.75
N GLY A 134 -1.52 -2.76 5.89
CA GLY A 134 -1.81 -1.90 4.74
C GLY A 134 -2.47 -0.60 5.18
N GLY A 135 -2.25 0.47 4.44
CA GLY A 135 -2.93 1.73 4.66
C GLY A 135 -4.39 1.70 4.18
N ASP A 136 -5.20 2.58 4.73
CA ASP A 136 -6.60 2.69 4.36
C ASP A 136 -6.83 3.53 3.09
N GLY A 137 -7.82 3.17 2.31
CA GLY A 137 -8.44 4.06 1.32
C GLY A 137 -9.40 5.03 2.03
N ASN A 138 -9.53 6.24 1.51
CA ASN A 138 -10.33 7.29 2.12
C ASN A 138 -11.58 7.65 1.31
N ASN A 139 -12.34 8.60 1.81
CA ASN A 139 -13.60 9.03 1.23
C ASN A 139 -13.45 9.69 -0.14
N LEU A 140 -14.35 9.33 -1.05
CA LEU A 140 -14.51 9.96 -2.35
C LEU A 140 -15.85 10.66 -2.39
N ASN A 141 -15.85 11.93 -2.76
CA ASN A 141 -17.08 12.72 -2.84
C ASN A 141 -17.14 13.49 -4.16
N VAL A 142 -18.23 13.33 -4.88
CA VAL A 142 -18.53 14.11 -6.08
C VAL A 142 -19.87 14.81 -5.89
N SER A 143 -19.83 16.13 -5.85
CA SER A 143 -21.01 16.99 -5.84
C SER A 143 -21.04 17.82 -7.12
N ASN A 144 -22.13 17.75 -7.84
CA ASN A 144 -22.32 18.47 -9.10
C ASN A 144 -23.78 18.92 -9.21
N ASP A 145 -23.99 20.21 -9.37
CA ASP A 145 -25.35 20.79 -9.44
C ASP A 145 -25.98 20.63 -10.83
N GLY A 146 -25.18 20.30 -11.84
CA GLY A 146 -25.65 20.08 -13.21
C GLY A 146 -24.50 19.66 -14.11
N GLY A 147 -24.84 19.24 -15.33
CA GLY A 147 -23.85 18.88 -16.31
C GLY A 147 -23.95 17.45 -16.81
N ARG A 148 -22.94 17.02 -17.53
CA ARG A 148 -22.96 15.72 -18.22
C ARG A 148 -21.55 15.12 -18.31
N ILE A 149 -21.45 13.83 -18.03
CA ILE A 149 -20.27 13.02 -18.35
C ILE A 149 -20.68 12.04 -19.45
N PHE A 150 -20.04 12.12 -20.60
CA PHE A 150 -20.34 11.31 -21.76
C PHE A 150 -19.08 10.65 -22.31
N THR A 151 -19.10 9.34 -22.46
CA THR A 151 -18.03 8.54 -23.07
C THR A 151 -18.63 7.71 -24.21
N SER A 152 -18.00 7.69 -25.38
CA SER A 152 -18.45 6.90 -26.53
C SER A 152 -17.46 5.84 -27.01
N GLY A 153 -16.23 5.85 -26.50
CA GLY A 153 -15.21 4.86 -26.83
C GLY A 153 -15.44 3.51 -26.17
N ALA A 154 -14.95 2.44 -26.77
CA ALA A 154 -14.96 1.11 -26.17
C ALA A 154 -14.11 1.11 -24.90
N ALA A 155 -14.53 0.34 -23.88
CA ALA A 155 -13.88 0.23 -22.57
C ALA A 155 -13.65 1.60 -21.87
N SER A 156 -14.56 2.55 -22.07
CA SER A 156 -14.49 3.91 -21.52
C SER A 156 -15.61 4.11 -20.51
N THR A 157 -15.24 4.28 -19.24
CA THR A 157 -16.16 4.48 -18.12
C THR A 157 -16.44 5.95 -17.91
N ALA A 158 -17.72 6.35 -17.82
CA ALA A 158 -18.08 7.76 -17.62
C ALA A 158 -17.65 8.27 -16.24
N LEU A 159 -17.94 7.52 -15.19
CA LEU A 159 -17.58 7.85 -13.80
C LEU A 159 -17.01 6.61 -13.09
N MET A 160 -15.80 6.72 -12.56
CA MET A 160 -15.16 5.67 -11.77
C MET A 160 -14.76 6.23 -10.40
N LEU A 161 -15.25 5.63 -9.34
CA LEU A 161 -14.90 5.96 -7.95
C LEU A 161 -14.34 4.72 -7.29
N GLN A 162 -13.09 4.78 -6.83
CA GLN A 162 -12.42 3.64 -6.20
C GLN A 162 -11.74 4.06 -4.90
N SER A 163 -12.20 3.52 -3.78
CA SER A 163 -11.52 3.60 -2.49
C SER A 163 -11.02 2.20 -2.15
N ILE A 164 -9.72 2.03 -2.07
CA ILE A 164 -9.06 0.74 -1.94
C ILE A 164 -8.10 0.79 -0.76
N GLY A 165 -8.29 -0.10 0.21
CA GLY A 165 -7.30 -0.34 1.26
C GLY A 165 -6.09 -1.08 0.70
N GLY A 166 -4.91 -0.80 1.23
CA GLY A 166 -3.70 -1.53 0.90
C GLY A 166 -3.72 -2.95 1.46
N GLY A 167 -2.99 -3.84 0.83
CA GLY A 167 -2.78 -5.19 1.35
C GLY A 167 -1.81 -5.19 2.53
N GLY A 168 -1.99 -6.14 3.46
CA GLY A 168 -1.01 -6.39 4.51
C GLY A 168 0.35 -6.79 3.94
N GLY A 169 1.38 -6.71 4.77
CA GLY A 169 2.75 -7.00 4.38
C GLY A 169 3.08 -8.49 4.32
N LEU A 170 4.31 -8.78 3.97
CA LEU A 170 4.81 -10.13 3.78
C LEU A 170 5.88 -10.49 4.83
N THR A 171 5.78 -11.68 5.38
CA THR A 171 6.84 -12.25 6.26
C THR A 171 7.47 -13.46 5.60
N ASN A 172 8.80 -13.49 5.53
CA ASN A 172 9.55 -14.62 5.01
C ASN A 172 10.65 -15.03 6.00
N THR A 173 10.76 -16.33 6.25
CA THR A 173 11.81 -16.89 7.12
C THR A 173 12.54 -17.99 6.37
N VAL A 174 13.84 -17.86 6.23
CA VAL A 174 14.71 -18.86 5.64
C VAL A 174 15.67 -19.39 6.71
N ALA A 175 15.64 -20.68 6.95
CA ALA A 175 16.55 -21.35 7.89
C ALA A 175 17.46 -22.34 7.15
N GLY A 176 18.76 -22.07 7.15
CA GLY A 176 19.80 -23.01 6.71
C GLY A 176 20.48 -23.61 7.93
N VAL A 177 20.34 -24.92 8.15
CA VAL A 177 20.95 -25.63 9.29
C VAL A 177 21.77 -26.80 8.80
N THR A 178 22.92 -27.04 9.45
CA THR A 178 23.69 -28.27 9.26
C THR A 178 23.18 -29.37 10.19
N GLU A 179 23.49 -30.62 9.85
CA GLU A 179 23.15 -31.77 10.68
C GLU A 179 23.58 -31.59 12.15
N GLY A 180 22.71 -31.92 13.09
CA GLY A 180 22.92 -31.75 14.52
C GLY A 180 22.49 -30.41 15.11
N SER A 181 21.91 -29.53 14.35
CA SER A 181 21.36 -28.25 14.84
C SER A 181 19.86 -28.36 15.06
N LEU A 182 19.39 -27.85 16.20
CA LEU A 182 17.97 -27.71 16.50
C LEU A 182 17.56 -26.23 16.31
N VAL A 183 16.59 -26.00 15.45
CA VAL A 183 15.95 -24.68 15.30
C VAL A 183 14.52 -24.79 15.80
N GLN A 184 14.23 -24.09 16.88
CA GLN A 184 12.85 -23.92 17.36
C GLN A 184 12.32 -22.58 16.85
N LEU A 185 11.39 -22.65 15.91
CA LEU A 185 10.61 -21.49 15.47
C LEU A 185 9.27 -21.49 16.22
N SER A 186 9.07 -20.51 17.06
CA SER A 186 7.75 -20.18 17.56
C SER A 186 7.34 -18.82 16.99
N GLY A 187 6.45 -18.82 16.02
CA GLY A 187 5.98 -17.62 15.37
C GLY A 187 4.47 -17.58 15.25
N SER A 188 3.89 -16.41 15.44
CA SER A 188 2.52 -16.12 15.11
C SER A 188 2.49 -15.42 13.76
N ILE A 189 1.73 -15.96 12.83
CA ILE A 189 1.49 -15.37 11.52
C ILE A 189 0.19 -14.61 11.63
N GLY A 190 0.22 -13.32 11.39
CA GLY A 190 -0.96 -12.50 11.25
C GLY A 190 -0.62 -11.31 10.36
N GLY A 191 -1.33 -11.09 9.33
CA GLY A 191 -1.36 -9.90 8.52
C GLY A 191 -2.79 -9.60 8.18
#